data_2b37c60a3a3f67dd3a0f6348c4e09a78
#
_entry.id   2b37c60a3a3f67dd3a0f6348c4e09a78
#
_cell.length_a   1.000
_cell.length_b   1.000
_cell.length_c   1.000
_cell.angle_alpha   90.00
_cell.angle_beta   90.00
_cell.angle_gamma   90.00
#
_symmetry.space_group_name_H-M   'P 1'
#
loop_
_entity.id
_entity.type
_entity.pdbx_description
1 polymer ?
#
loop_
_entity_poly.entity_id
_entity_poly.type
_entity_poly.pdbx_seq_one_letter_code
_entity_poly.pdbx_strand_id
1 'polypeptide(L)'
;MSLSEGTPERLVLLGAGNVATHLGRALVASASSAVRLTQIYSPGGRSARALAEELGEGISAVGSLEELDLDADWYIFAVPDDALIPLAKELAGRVRGLWVHTSGSTSLDDLAEVHRPAGVLYPLQTFSKGKALDFSEVPLYVEGTDSEAEGRILRLGELLSRSVARTTSQQRLVLHLGAVFACNFSNHLIAVAEELLTRHGLPEKALLPLIDEMTAKLHTLPARQAQTGPARRGDERTLRRHERFLASEPELEHLYSLLSRQIRERSERG
;
A
#
# COMPACT_ATOMS: atom_id res chain seq x y z
N MET A 1 10.77 21.06 30.30
CA MET A 1 9.47 21.71 30.12
C MET A 1 8.45 20.63 30.00
N SER A 2 7.57 20.49 31.00
CA SER A 2 6.47 19.52 31.01
C SER A 2 5.53 19.84 29.85
N LEU A 3 5.39 18.91 28.90
CA LEU A 3 4.33 18.96 27.89
C LEU A 3 3.01 18.89 28.68
N SER A 4 2.16 19.90 28.54
CA SER A 4 0.79 19.84 29.05
C SER A 4 0.13 18.58 28.50
N GLU A 5 -0.37 17.70 29.40
CA GLU A 5 -1.24 16.57 29.03
C GLU A 5 -2.56 17.13 28.48
N GLY A 6 -2.54 17.51 27.20
CA GLY A 6 -3.76 17.85 26.46
C GLY A 6 -4.59 16.60 26.22
N THR A 7 -5.91 16.77 26.09
CA THR A 7 -6.79 15.68 25.64
C THR A 7 -6.29 15.14 24.29
N PRO A 8 -6.15 13.82 24.10
CA PRO A 8 -5.74 13.25 22.82
C PRO A 8 -6.61 13.74 21.66
N GLU A 9 -6.00 14.08 20.54
CA GLU A 9 -6.72 14.39 19.31
C GLU A 9 -7.52 13.17 18.86
N ARG A 10 -8.78 13.36 18.51
CA ARG A 10 -9.69 12.28 18.08
C ARG A 10 -9.53 12.00 16.61
N LEU A 11 -9.40 10.71 16.26
CA LEU A 11 -9.22 10.26 14.89
C LEU A 11 -10.37 9.36 14.46
N VAL A 12 -10.97 9.70 13.33
CA VAL A 12 -11.95 8.88 12.61
C VAL A 12 -11.25 8.19 11.43
N LEU A 13 -11.37 6.87 11.35
CA LEU A 13 -10.86 6.07 10.25
C LEU A 13 -12.00 5.74 9.27
N LEU A 14 -11.92 6.28 8.07
CA LEU A 14 -12.87 6.07 6.98
C LEU A 14 -12.40 4.91 6.12
N GLY A 15 -13.05 3.77 6.27
CA GLY A 15 -12.70 2.49 5.67
C GLY A 15 -12.35 1.41 6.69
N ALA A 16 -12.55 0.15 6.31
CA ALA A 16 -12.19 -1.04 7.11
C ALA A 16 -11.58 -2.14 6.21
N GLY A 17 -10.81 -1.72 5.19
CA GLY A 17 -10.06 -2.57 4.27
C GLY A 17 -8.71 -3.02 4.85
N ASN A 18 -7.83 -3.53 3.98
CA ASN A 18 -6.51 -4.01 4.39
C ASN A 18 -5.65 -2.90 5.03
N VAL A 19 -5.55 -1.74 4.37
CA VAL A 19 -4.78 -0.58 4.89
C VAL A 19 -5.37 -0.11 6.22
N ALA A 20 -6.70 0.09 6.29
CA ALA A 20 -7.39 0.51 7.51
C ALA A 20 -7.14 -0.44 8.68
N THR A 21 -7.15 -1.75 8.44
CA THR A 21 -6.90 -2.77 9.46
C THR A 21 -5.50 -2.63 10.06
N HIS A 22 -4.47 -2.56 9.22
CA HIS A 22 -3.09 -2.45 9.71
C HIS A 22 -2.79 -1.08 10.33
N LEU A 23 -3.32 0.00 9.76
CA LEU A 23 -3.20 1.34 10.33
C LEU A 23 -3.92 1.44 11.68
N GLY A 24 -5.13 0.89 11.80
CA GLY A 24 -5.88 0.84 13.05
C GLY A 24 -5.13 0.07 14.15
N ARG A 25 -4.57 -1.09 13.82
CA ARG A 25 -3.71 -1.87 14.74
C ARG A 25 -2.49 -1.05 15.19
N ALA A 26 -1.82 -0.36 14.27
CA ALA A 26 -0.67 0.47 14.58
C ALA A 26 -1.03 1.66 15.49
N LEU A 27 -2.15 2.33 15.22
CA LEU A 27 -2.67 3.43 16.05
C LEU A 27 -2.95 2.97 17.49
N VAL A 28 -3.61 1.83 17.66
CA VAL A 28 -3.90 1.27 18.99
C VAL A 28 -2.61 0.81 19.68
N ALA A 29 -1.72 0.13 18.98
CA ALA A 29 -0.46 -0.36 19.53
C ALA A 29 0.51 0.76 19.93
N SER A 30 0.45 1.93 19.27
CA SER A 30 1.29 3.08 19.61
C SER A 30 1.01 3.64 21.01
N ALA A 31 -0.18 3.34 21.57
CA ALA A 31 -0.65 3.83 22.87
C ALA A 31 -0.38 5.34 23.09
N SER A 32 -0.44 6.12 21.98
CA SER A 32 -0.10 7.53 21.99
C SER A 32 -1.07 8.35 22.85
N SER A 33 -0.53 9.21 23.69
CA SER A 33 -1.34 10.23 24.38
C SER A 33 -1.71 11.41 23.46
N ALA A 34 -1.14 11.49 22.25
CA ALA A 34 -1.35 12.61 21.35
C ALA A 34 -2.55 12.42 20.40
N VAL A 35 -2.72 11.20 19.83
CA VAL A 35 -3.80 10.89 18.87
C VAL A 35 -4.46 9.58 19.26
N ARG A 36 -5.79 9.54 19.25
CA ARG A 36 -6.57 8.36 19.60
C ARG A 36 -7.57 8.03 18.50
N LEU A 37 -7.57 6.78 18.02
CA LEU A 37 -8.62 6.24 17.16
C LEU A 37 -9.91 6.10 17.97
N THR A 38 -10.95 6.82 17.60
CA THR A 38 -12.23 6.85 18.33
C THR A 38 -13.38 6.26 17.54
N GLN A 39 -13.30 6.29 16.20
CA GLN A 39 -14.39 5.80 15.37
C GLN A 39 -13.87 5.20 14.06
N ILE A 40 -14.55 4.16 13.58
CA ILE A 40 -14.33 3.53 12.28
C ILE A 40 -15.63 3.55 11.48
N TYR A 41 -15.54 4.00 10.25
CA TYR A 41 -16.66 4.00 9.31
C TYR A 41 -16.44 2.99 8.19
N SER A 42 -17.49 2.26 7.83
CA SER A 42 -17.59 1.57 6.54
C SER A 42 -19.06 1.48 6.13
N PRO A 43 -19.37 1.53 4.82
CA PRO A 43 -20.77 1.43 4.36
C PRO A 43 -21.47 0.20 4.94
N GLY A 44 -22.64 0.42 5.56
CA GLY A 44 -23.43 -0.63 6.24
C GLY A 44 -22.84 -1.17 7.55
N GLY A 45 -21.69 -0.67 8.01
CA GLY A 45 -21.13 -0.86 9.35
C GLY A 45 -20.55 -2.25 9.66
N ARG A 46 -20.79 -3.29 8.85
CA ARG A 46 -20.34 -4.66 9.17
C ARG A 46 -18.83 -4.76 9.32
N SER A 47 -18.09 -4.26 8.34
CA SER A 47 -16.62 -4.32 8.35
C SER A 47 -16.02 -3.39 9.41
N ALA A 48 -16.65 -2.23 9.67
CA ALA A 48 -16.23 -1.32 10.74
C ALA A 48 -16.40 -1.98 12.12
N ARG A 49 -17.53 -2.65 12.36
CA ARG A 49 -17.76 -3.40 13.61
C ARG A 49 -16.74 -4.48 13.84
N ALA A 50 -16.52 -5.33 12.84
CA ALA A 50 -15.53 -6.41 12.95
C ALA A 50 -14.12 -5.87 13.26
N LEU A 51 -13.73 -4.75 12.65
CA LEU A 51 -12.45 -4.12 12.91
C LEU A 51 -12.41 -3.46 14.31
N ALA A 52 -13.46 -2.77 14.73
CA ALA A 52 -13.50 -2.15 16.05
C ALA A 52 -13.47 -3.21 17.18
N GLU A 53 -14.19 -4.32 17.03
CA GLU A 53 -14.15 -5.46 17.96
C GLU A 53 -12.74 -6.07 18.05
N GLU A 54 -12.04 -6.19 16.92
CA GLU A 54 -10.65 -6.67 16.90
C GLU A 54 -9.68 -5.71 17.60
N LEU A 55 -9.87 -4.40 17.43
CA LEU A 55 -8.97 -3.37 17.96
C LEU A 55 -9.19 -3.08 19.45
N GLY A 56 -10.33 -3.44 20.01
CA GLY A 56 -10.62 -3.34 21.45
C GLY A 56 -11.58 -2.20 21.81
N GLU A 57 -11.71 -1.98 23.13
CA GLU A 57 -12.68 -1.05 23.70
C GLU A 57 -12.38 0.44 23.37
N GLY A 58 -13.44 1.23 23.36
CA GLY A 58 -13.36 2.69 23.18
C GLY A 58 -13.34 3.15 21.72
N ILE A 59 -13.51 2.23 20.75
CA ILE A 59 -13.63 2.54 19.33
C ILE A 59 -15.07 2.25 18.88
N SER A 60 -15.78 3.27 18.42
CA SER A 60 -17.11 3.12 17.87
C SER A 60 -17.07 2.71 16.40
N ALA A 61 -18.06 1.91 15.98
CA ALA A 61 -18.19 1.50 14.58
C ALA A 61 -19.52 2.01 14.02
N VAL A 62 -19.46 2.70 12.89
CA VAL A 62 -20.65 3.31 12.25
C VAL A 62 -20.79 2.86 10.80
N GLY A 63 -22.03 2.80 10.34
CA GLY A 63 -22.41 2.32 9.01
C GLY A 63 -22.92 3.40 8.08
N SER A 64 -23.22 4.57 8.63
CA SER A 64 -23.76 5.70 7.93
C SER A 64 -22.98 6.98 8.25
N LEU A 65 -22.97 7.93 7.33
CA LEU A 65 -22.28 9.21 7.51
C LEU A 65 -23.04 10.16 8.47
N GLU A 66 -24.29 9.89 8.77
CA GLU A 66 -25.09 10.60 9.78
C GLU A 66 -24.62 10.30 11.21
N GLU A 67 -24.01 9.13 11.42
CA GLU A 67 -23.50 8.68 12.72
C GLU A 67 -22.02 9.08 12.94
N LEU A 68 -21.42 9.78 11.96
CA LEU A 68 -20.00 10.14 12.02
C LEU A 68 -19.77 11.19 13.11
N ASP A 69 -18.66 11.06 13.83
CA ASP A 69 -18.15 12.14 14.71
C ASP A 69 -17.73 13.32 13.84
N LEU A 70 -18.48 14.40 13.86
CA LEU A 70 -18.27 15.59 13.02
C LEU A 70 -17.23 16.56 13.58
N ASP A 71 -16.84 16.38 14.84
CA ASP A 71 -15.92 17.25 15.56
C ASP A 71 -14.55 16.58 15.85
N ALA A 72 -14.24 15.49 15.14
CA ALA A 72 -12.92 14.85 15.27
C ALA A 72 -11.81 15.73 14.65
N ASP A 73 -10.61 15.58 15.18
CA ASP A 73 -9.43 16.34 14.75
C ASP A 73 -8.81 15.79 13.47
N TRP A 74 -9.07 14.48 13.18
CA TRP A 74 -8.53 13.75 12.03
C TRP A 74 -9.57 12.90 11.35
N TYR A 75 -9.56 12.90 10.02
CA TYR A 75 -10.32 11.98 9.18
C TYR A 75 -9.37 11.31 8.20
N ILE A 76 -9.04 10.03 8.43
CA ILE A 76 -8.14 9.28 7.55
C ILE A 76 -8.95 8.40 6.60
N PHE A 77 -8.84 8.70 5.31
CA PHE A 77 -9.47 7.97 4.20
C PHE A 77 -8.60 6.77 3.81
N ALA A 78 -8.95 5.59 4.30
CA ALA A 78 -8.35 4.31 3.95
C ALA A 78 -9.34 3.44 3.15
N VAL A 79 -9.89 4.03 2.11
CA VAL A 79 -10.87 3.46 1.17
C VAL A 79 -10.21 3.21 -0.20
N PRO A 80 -10.85 2.44 -1.11
CA PRO A 80 -10.39 2.34 -2.50
C PRO A 80 -10.30 3.71 -3.18
N ASP A 81 -9.35 3.86 -4.11
CA ASP A 81 -9.03 5.14 -4.75
C ASP A 81 -10.25 5.75 -5.47
N ASP A 82 -11.09 4.92 -6.10
CA ASP A 82 -12.33 5.33 -6.77
C ASP A 82 -13.42 5.81 -5.81
N ALA A 83 -13.40 5.38 -4.55
CA ALA A 83 -14.34 5.78 -3.52
C ALA A 83 -13.89 7.03 -2.74
N LEU A 84 -12.60 7.42 -2.81
CA LEU A 84 -12.01 8.47 -1.98
C LEU A 84 -12.66 9.83 -2.22
N ILE A 85 -12.62 10.33 -3.43
CA ILE A 85 -13.16 11.67 -3.75
C ILE A 85 -14.68 11.73 -3.67
N PRO A 86 -15.45 10.72 -4.12
CA PRO A 86 -16.89 10.66 -3.84
C PRO A 86 -17.22 10.80 -2.35
N LEU A 87 -16.57 10.01 -1.48
CA LEU A 87 -16.78 10.09 -0.03
C LEU A 87 -16.38 11.45 0.56
N ALA A 88 -15.24 12.00 0.10
CA ALA A 88 -14.81 13.33 0.51
C ALA A 88 -15.86 14.41 0.18
N LYS A 89 -16.47 14.36 -1.01
CA LYS A 89 -17.52 15.30 -1.42
C LYS A 89 -18.79 15.18 -0.56
N GLU A 90 -19.15 13.98 -0.12
CA GLU A 90 -20.29 13.78 0.78
C GLU A 90 -20.04 14.38 2.18
N LEU A 91 -18.78 14.46 2.61
CA LEU A 91 -18.37 15.04 3.89
C LEU A 91 -18.07 16.54 3.81
N ALA A 92 -17.99 17.12 2.62
CA ALA A 92 -17.65 18.52 2.42
C ALA A 92 -18.59 19.46 3.20
N GLY A 93 -18.00 20.39 3.96
CA GLY A 93 -18.71 21.34 4.80
C GLY A 93 -19.36 20.75 6.07
N ARG A 94 -19.30 19.42 6.28
CA ARG A 94 -19.87 18.74 7.46
C ARG A 94 -18.83 18.58 8.58
N VAL A 95 -17.57 18.31 8.24
CA VAL A 95 -16.48 18.06 9.19
C VAL A 95 -15.32 19.04 8.95
N ARG A 96 -14.55 19.37 10.01
CA ARG A 96 -13.53 20.44 9.96
C ARG A 96 -12.13 19.98 10.25
N GLY A 97 -11.89 18.75 10.74
CA GLY A 97 -10.59 18.22 11.08
C GLY A 97 -9.62 18.15 9.88
N LEU A 98 -8.41 17.72 10.14
CA LEU A 98 -7.41 17.45 9.10
C LEU A 98 -7.80 16.18 8.31
N TRP A 99 -7.94 16.31 7.00
CA TRP A 99 -8.26 15.19 6.13
C TRP A 99 -6.99 14.59 5.55
N VAL A 100 -6.86 13.29 5.66
CA VAL A 100 -5.66 12.57 5.20
C VAL A 100 -6.08 11.34 4.40
N HIS A 101 -5.50 11.14 3.22
CA HIS A 101 -5.71 9.88 2.50
C HIS A 101 -4.46 9.00 2.49
N THR A 102 -4.67 7.69 2.22
CA THR A 102 -3.60 6.69 2.18
C THR A 102 -3.31 6.17 0.77
N SER A 103 -3.88 6.77 -0.26
CA SER A 103 -3.71 6.37 -1.66
C SER A 103 -2.31 6.67 -2.18
N GLY A 104 -1.74 5.72 -2.93
CA GLY A 104 -0.49 5.91 -3.67
C GLY A 104 -0.65 6.66 -4.99
N SER A 105 -1.86 6.64 -5.59
CA SER A 105 -2.13 7.16 -6.94
C SER A 105 -2.91 8.48 -6.95
N THR A 106 -3.80 8.72 -5.97
CA THR A 106 -4.61 9.95 -5.88
C THR A 106 -3.75 11.16 -5.53
N SER A 107 -3.90 12.26 -6.24
CA SER A 107 -3.19 13.51 -5.94
C SER A 107 -3.69 14.12 -4.62
N LEU A 108 -2.81 14.83 -3.90
CA LEU A 108 -3.23 15.67 -2.79
C LEU A 108 -4.18 16.77 -3.25
N ASP A 109 -3.95 17.33 -4.43
CA ASP A 109 -4.78 18.41 -4.97
C ASP A 109 -6.24 17.99 -5.15
N ASP A 110 -6.50 16.75 -5.57
CA ASP A 110 -7.86 16.21 -5.71
C ASP A 110 -8.65 16.25 -4.39
N LEU A 111 -7.99 15.96 -3.26
CA LEU A 111 -8.60 16.07 -1.93
C LEU A 111 -8.65 17.53 -1.46
N ALA A 112 -7.62 18.30 -1.72
CA ALA A 112 -7.49 19.71 -1.33
C ALA A 112 -8.48 20.64 -2.02
N GLU A 113 -8.99 20.27 -3.20
CA GLU A 113 -10.09 20.95 -3.87
C GLU A 113 -11.43 20.79 -3.13
N VAL A 114 -11.58 19.71 -2.36
CA VAL A 114 -12.79 19.41 -1.58
C VAL A 114 -12.70 20.00 -0.17
N HIS A 115 -11.54 19.89 0.48
CA HIS A 115 -11.37 20.32 1.87
C HIS A 115 -9.91 20.71 2.16
N ARG A 116 -9.76 21.73 3.02
CA ARG A 116 -8.48 22.11 3.64
C ARG A 116 -8.68 22.36 5.13
N PRO A 117 -7.72 21.99 6.02
CA PRO A 117 -6.43 21.39 5.69
C PRO A 117 -6.52 19.91 5.28
N ALA A 118 -5.65 19.51 4.34
CA ALA A 118 -5.60 18.14 3.83
C ALA A 118 -4.16 17.64 3.68
N GLY A 119 -4.01 16.30 3.56
CA GLY A 119 -2.72 15.69 3.32
C GLY A 119 -2.77 14.20 2.99
N VAL A 120 -1.60 13.61 3.00
CA VAL A 120 -1.38 12.20 2.66
C VAL A 120 -0.52 11.54 3.72
N LEU A 121 -0.88 10.33 4.09
CA LEU A 121 -0.06 9.39 4.84
C LEU A 121 -0.05 8.07 4.05
N TYR A 122 0.89 7.90 3.14
CA TYR A 122 0.97 6.75 2.26
C TYR A 122 1.89 5.66 2.80
N PRO A 123 1.37 4.51 3.24
CA PRO A 123 2.18 3.36 3.64
C PRO A 123 2.57 2.55 2.40
N LEU A 124 3.88 2.44 2.13
CA LEU A 124 4.41 1.68 1.01
C LEU A 124 4.56 0.20 1.39
N GLN A 125 3.49 -0.57 1.27
CA GLN A 125 3.46 -1.99 1.62
C GLN A 125 2.33 -2.73 0.89
N THR A 126 2.45 -4.05 0.80
CA THR A 126 1.37 -4.97 0.41
C THR A 126 0.63 -5.44 1.67
N PHE A 127 -0.63 -5.06 1.82
CA PHE A 127 -1.42 -5.38 3.01
C PHE A 127 -2.38 -6.55 2.78
N SER A 128 -2.41 -7.48 3.74
CA SER A 128 -3.38 -8.57 3.80
C SER A 128 -3.87 -8.72 5.24
N LYS A 129 -5.19 -8.65 5.46
CA LYS A 129 -5.79 -8.67 6.81
C LYS A 129 -5.33 -9.85 7.68
N GLY A 130 -5.19 -11.03 7.10
CA GLY A 130 -4.84 -12.27 7.81
C GLY A 130 -3.35 -12.43 8.11
N LYS A 131 -2.47 -11.53 7.66
CA LYS A 131 -1.04 -11.61 7.89
C LYS A 131 -0.60 -10.58 8.94
N ALA A 132 0.03 -11.03 10.01
CA ALA A 132 0.67 -10.13 10.97
C ALA A 132 1.79 -9.33 10.26
N LEU A 133 1.85 -8.03 10.53
CA LEU A 133 2.85 -7.12 9.99
C LEU A 133 3.32 -6.20 11.11
N ASP A 134 4.63 -6.07 11.25
CA ASP A 134 5.20 -5.01 12.06
C ASP A 134 5.10 -3.68 11.30
N PHE A 135 4.12 -2.87 11.66
CA PHE A 135 3.87 -1.60 10.99
C PHE A 135 5.01 -0.59 11.20
N SER A 136 5.82 -0.77 12.26
CA SER A 136 6.97 0.08 12.52
C SER A 136 8.06 -0.02 11.45
N GLU A 137 8.07 -1.09 10.66
CA GLU A 137 8.99 -1.30 9.54
C GLU A 137 8.42 -0.82 8.19
N VAL A 138 7.16 -0.36 8.15
CA VAL A 138 6.51 0.11 6.91
C VAL A 138 6.97 1.52 6.58
N PRO A 139 7.61 1.77 5.44
CA PRO A 139 7.92 3.13 5.01
C PRO A 139 6.65 3.96 4.81
N LEU A 140 6.59 5.13 5.43
CA LEU A 140 5.50 6.07 5.31
C LEU A 140 5.95 7.31 4.54
N TYR A 141 5.15 7.74 3.58
CA TYR A 141 5.40 8.95 2.80
C TYR A 141 4.30 9.96 3.06
N VAL A 142 4.71 11.20 3.40
CA VAL A 142 3.80 12.25 3.84
C VAL A 142 3.83 13.46 2.92
N GLU A 143 2.66 14.09 2.78
CA GLU A 143 2.47 15.32 2.03
C GLU A 143 1.36 16.13 2.72
N GLY A 144 1.43 17.44 2.73
CA GLY A 144 0.41 18.31 3.33
C GLY A 144 0.14 19.54 2.49
N THR A 145 -1.08 20.11 2.58
CA THR A 145 -1.48 21.34 1.87
C THR A 145 -0.73 22.58 2.34
N ASP A 146 -0.16 22.52 3.53
CA ASP A 146 0.65 23.55 4.15
C ASP A 146 1.60 22.91 5.18
N SER A 147 2.50 23.72 5.73
CA SER A 147 3.53 23.25 6.67
C SER A 147 2.97 22.74 8.01
N GLU A 148 1.80 23.24 8.45
CA GLU A 148 1.15 22.81 9.67
C GLU A 148 0.53 21.42 9.48
N ALA A 149 -0.27 21.25 8.42
CA ALA A 149 -0.85 19.97 8.05
C ALA A 149 0.22 18.89 7.84
N GLU A 150 1.25 19.19 7.04
CA GLU A 150 2.38 18.30 6.81
C GLU A 150 3.11 17.94 8.12
N GLY A 151 3.37 18.92 8.98
CA GLY A 151 4.03 18.69 10.26
C GLY A 151 3.21 17.82 11.22
N ARG A 152 1.88 17.96 11.23
CA ARG A 152 1.00 17.07 12.01
C ARG A 152 1.06 15.65 11.48
N ILE A 153 0.94 15.44 10.16
CA ILE A 153 0.98 14.12 9.53
C ILE A 153 2.34 13.46 9.73
N LEU A 154 3.43 14.23 9.61
CA LEU A 154 4.79 13.73 9.86
C LEU A 154 4.91 13.18 11.29
N ARG A 155 4.47 13.93 12.31
CA ARG A 155 4.49 13.47 13.71
C ARG A 155 3.65 12.23 13.92
N LEU A 156 2.45 12.15 13.30
CA LEU A 156 1.65 10.92 13.33
C LEU A 156 2.41 9.74 12.70
N GLY A 157 3.03 9.96 11.54
CA GLY A 157 3.86 8.95 10.89
C GLY A 157 5.00 8.44 11.77
N GLU A 158 5.73 9.34 12.44
CA GLU A 158 6.84 9.02 13.35
C GLU A 158 6.41 8.23 14.59
N LEU A 159 5.14 8.35 15.01
CA LEU A 159 4.58 7.49 16.07
C LEU A 159 4.33 6.05 15.57
N LEU A 160 4.12 5.86 14.27
CA LEU A 160 3.67 4.60 13.69
C LEU A 160 4.81 3.83 13.02
N SER A 161 5.84 4.51 12.51
CA SER A 161 6.92 3.89 11.75
C SER A 161 8.27 4.53 12.01
N ARG A 162 9.32 3.70 11.91
CA ARG A 162 10.72 4.15 11.98
C ARG A 162 11.22 4.81 10.69
N SER A 163 10.45 4.71 9.60
CA SER A 163 10.81 5.23 8.28
C SER A 163 9.72 6.14 7.75
N VAL A 164 9.87 7.43 7.94
CA VAL A 164 8.92 8.45 7.48
C VAL A 164 9.65 9.48 6.64
N ALA A 165 9.13 9.79 5.45
CA ALA A 165 9.72 10.76 4.55
C ALA A 165 8.66 11.67 3.92
N ARG A 166 9.03 12.92 3.67
CA ARG A 166 8.24 13.83 2.86
C ARG A 166 8.28 13.42 1.40
N THR A 167 7.18 13.65 0.70
CA THR A 167 7.06 13.35 -0.72
C THR A 167 6.14 14.37 -1.40
N THR A 168 6.11 14.36 -2.72
CA THR A 168 5.09 15.03 -3.52
C THR A 168 4.15 14.00 -4.15
N SER A 169 2.97 14.42 -4.59
CA SER A 169 2.01 13.55 -5.30
C SER A 169 2.65 12.86 -6.50
N GLN A 170 3.52 13.57 -7.25
CA GLN A 170 4.25 12.98 -8.39
C GLN A 170 5.26 11.92 -7.94
N GLN A 171 6.05 12.20 -6.91
CA GLN A 171 7.02 11.23 -6.36
C GLN A 171 6.32 10.00 -5.79
N ARG A 172 5.19 10.20 -5.09
CA ARG A 172 4.37 9.11 -4.55
C ARG A 172 3.79 8.22 -5.66
N LEU A 173 3.33 8.81 -6.75
CA LEU A 173 2.88 8.05 -7.92
C LEU A 173 3.99 7.18 -8.49
N VAL A 174 5.22 7.70 -8.59
CA VAL A 174 6.39 6.92 -9.04
C VAL A 174 6.72 5.79 -8.07
N LEU A 175 6.68 6.04 -6.75
CA LEU A 175 6.87 5.02 -5.71
C LEU A 175 5.81 3.92 -5.82
N HIS A 176 4.55 4.30 -5.96
CA HIS A 176 3.44 3.35 -6.13
C HIS A 176 3.59 2.51 -7.39
N LEU A 177 3.90 3.14 -8.54
CA LEU A 177 4.17 2.43 -9.78
C LEU A 177 5.35 1.46 -9.65
N GLY A 178 6.42 1.88 -8.97
CA GLY A 178 7.56 1.02 -8.65
C GLY A 178 7.15 -0.21 -7.82
N ALA A 179 6.28 -0.01 -6.82
CA ALA A 179 5.73 -1.11 -6.01
C ALA A 179 4.85 -2.06 -6.82
N VAL A 180 4.06 -1.56 -7.77
CA VAL A 180 3.29 -2.41 -8.70
C VAL A 180 4.21 -3.32 -9.49
N PHE A 181 5.29 -2.78 -10.07
CA PHE A 181 6.28 -3.60 -10.78
C PHE A 181 6.99 -4.60 -9.87
N ALA A 182 7.45 -4.15 -8.70
CA ALA A 182 8.24 -4.99 -7.80
C ALA A 182 7.43 -6.07 -7.09
N CYS A 183 6.16 -5.81 -6.78
CA CYS A 183 5.33 -6.71 -5.98
C CYS A 183 4.16 -7.30 -6.77
N ASN A 184 3.28 -6.47 -7.35
CA ASN A 184 2.04 -6.99 -7.96
C ASN A 184 2.33 -7.80 -9.23
N PHE A 185 3.17 -7.27 -10.13
CA PHE A 185 3.51 -8.00 -11.36
C PHE A 185 4.40 -9.21 -11.06
N SER A 186 5.34 -9.10 -10.11
CA SER A 186 6.15 -10.26 -9.68
C SER A 186 5.28 -11.37 -9.11
N ASN A 187 4.30 -11.05 -8.26
CA ASN A 187 3.35 -12.02 -7.73
C ASN A 187 2.51 -12.67 -8.85
N HIS A 188 2.06 -11.89 -9.82
CA HIS A 188 1.34 -12.42 -10.98
C HIS A 188 2.21 -13.39 -11.80
N LEU A 189 3.47 -13.06 -12.04
CA LEU A 189 4.40 -13.95 -12.76
C LEU A 189 4.68 -15.24 -11.98
N ILE A 190 4.71 -15.20 -10.66
CA ILE A 190 4.81 -16.40 -9.82
C ILE A 190 3.55 -17.24 -9.96
N ALA A 191 2.35 -16.67 -9.92
CA ALA A 191 1.10 -17.39 -10.13
C ALA A 191 1.05 -18.08 -11.51
N VAL A 192 1.47 -17.38 -12.56
CA VAL A 192 1.61 -17.96 -13.92
C VAL A 192 2.55 -19.18 -13.93
N ALA A 193 3.67 -19.09 -13.22
CA ALA A 193 4.62 -20.18 -13.12
C ALA A 193 4.04 -21.38 -12.34
N GLU A 194 3.34 -21.14 -11.23
CA GLU A 194 2.64 -22.17 -10.45
C GLU A 194 1.58 -22.90 -11.28
N GLU A 195 0.76 -22.15 -12.02
CA GLU A 195 -0.24 -22.73 -12.95
C GLU A 195 0.41 -23.59 -14.03
N LEU A 196 1.54 -23.14 -14.61
CA LEU A 196 2.29 -23.92 -15.60
C LEU A 196 2.80 -25.24 -15.00
N LEU A 197 3.36 -25.23 -13.81
CA LEU A 197 3.81 -26.43 -13.12
C LEU A 197 2.65 -27.40 -12.85
N THR A 198 1.56 -26.90 -12.29
CA THR A 198 0.37 -27.69 -11.93
C THR A 198 -0.23 -28.38 -13.15
N ARG A 199 -0.36 -27.68 -14.28
CA ARG A 199 -0.86 -28.25 -15.54
C ARG A 199 0.01 -29.39 -16.08
N HIS A 200 1.29 -29.42 -15.70
CA HIS A 200 2.22 -30.48 -16.12
C HIS A 200 2.52 -31.51 -15.01
N GLY A 201 1.69 -31.55 -13.95
CA GLY A 201 1.83 -32.52 -12.86
C GLY A 201 3.05 -32.32 -11.97
N LEU A 202 3.61 -31.09 -11.94
CA LEU A 202 4.76 -30.74 -11.11
C LEU A 202 4.28 -30.06 -9.81
N PRO A 203 5.06 -30.15 -8.72
CA PRO A 203 4.69 -29.53 -7.45
C PRO A 203 4.62 -28.00 -7.56
N GLU A 204 3.50 -27.40 -7.20
CA GLU A 204 3.27 -25.94 -7.19
C GLU A 204 4.37 -25.19 -6.42
N LYS A 205 4.76 -25.70 -5.25
CA LYS A 205 5.77 -25.08 -4.37
C LYS A 205 7.24 -25.33 -4.77
N ALA A 206 7.48 -26.01 -5.89
CA ALA A 206 8.84 -26.34 -6.32
C ALA A 206 9.72 -25.09 -6.55
N LEU A 207 9.12 -23.93 -6.85
CA LEU A 207 9.83 -22.68 -7.13
C LEU A 207 10.14 -21.84 -5.88
N LEU A 208 9.58 -22.16 -4.70
CA LEU A 208 9.78 -21.34 -3.50
C LEU A 208 11.27 -21.12 -3.15
N PRO A 209 12.14 -22.15 -3.14
CA PRO A 209 13.57 -21.92 -2.85
C PRO A 209 14.25 -21.00 -3.87
N LEU A 210 13.81 -21.01 -5.12
CA LEU A 210 14.34 -20.13 -6.17
C LEU A 210 13.87 -18.68 -5.96
N ILE A 211 12.64 -18.48 -5.53
CA ILE A 211 12.08 -17.15 -5.20
C ILE A 211 12.80 -16.57 -3.99
N ASP A 212 13.03 -17.38 -2.95
CA ASP A 212 13.75 -16.97 -1.75
C ASP A 212 15.18 -16.54 -2.09
N GLU A 213 15.91 -17.31 -2.90
CA GLU A 213 17.25 -16.97 -3.36
C GLU A 213 17.26 -15.69 -4.22
N MET A 214 16.28 -15.52 -5.09
CA MET A 214 16.13 -14.29 -5.89
C MET A 214 15.97 -13.07 -5.01
N THR A 215 15.09 -13.13 -4.01
CA THR A 215 14.84 -12.01 -3.08
C THR A 215 16.04 -11.75 -2.18
N ALA A 216 16.71 -12.80 -1.68
CA ALA A 216 17.92 -12.67 -0.86
C ALA A 216 19.04 -11.92 -1.59
N LYS A 217 19.23 -12.18 -2.89
CA LYS A 217 20.23 -11.46 -3.71
C LYS A 217 19.99 -9.96 -3.78
N LEU A 218 18.73 -9.51 -3.76
CA LEU A 218 18.38 -8.09 -3.83
C LEU A 218 18.82 -7.29 -2.59
N HIS A 219 19.11 -7.96 -1.47
CA HIS A 219 19.67 -7.30 -0.29
C HIS A 219 21.16 -6.96 -0.44
N THR A 220 21.86 -7.61 -1.37
CA THR A 220 23.32 -7.46 -1.53
C THR A 220 23.73 -6.95 -2.90
N LEU A 221 22.87 -7.09 -3.90
CA LEU A 221 23.16 -6.71 -5.29
C LEU A 221 22.02 -5.86 -5.88
N PRO A 222 22.34 -4.86 -6.69
CA PRO A 222 21.33 -4.21 -7.52
C PRO A 222 20.62 -5.24 -8.43
N ALA A 223 19.29 -5.09 -8.60
CA ALA A 223 18.45 -6.02 -9.38
C ALA A 223 19.01 -6.32 -10.78
N ARG A 224 19.62 -5.30 -11.44
CA ARG A 224 20.25 -5.46 -12.75
C ARG A 224 21.43 -6.44 -12.72
N GLN A 225 22.23 -6.43 -11.65
CA GLN A 225 23.37 -7.33 -11.49
C GLN A 225 22.94 -8.73 -11.06
N ALA A 226 21.84 -8.83 -10.29
CA ALA A 226 21.27 -10.10 -9.85
C ALA A 226 20.54 -10.85 -10.98
N GLN A 227 20.31 -10.20 -12.16
CA GLN A 227 19.59 -10.80 -13.29
C GLN A 227 20.33 -12.02 -13.84
N THR A 228 19.65 -13.14 -14.00
CA THR A 228 20.13 -14.41 -14.57
C THR A 228 19.19 -14.89 -15.68
N GLY A 229 19.43 -16.09 -16.18
CA GLY A 229 18.55 -16.77 -17.13
C GLY A 229 19.02 -16.74 -18.60
N PRO A 230 18.30 -17.45 -19.51
CA PRO A 230 18.71 -17.59 -20.91
C PRO A 230 18.73 -16.25 -21.65
N ALA A 231 17.79 -15.37 -21.41
CA ALA A 231 17.71 -14.05 -22.04
C ALA A 231 18.95 -13.19 -21.67
N ARG A 232 19.39 -13.22 -20.39
CA ARG A 232 20.59 -12.50 -19.93
C ARG A 232 21.88 -13.00 -20.61
N ARG A 233 21.94 -14.31 -20.91
CA ARG A 233 23.13 -14.95 -21.54
C ARG A 233 23.05 -14.96 -23.06
N GLY A 234 21.96 -14.50 -23.69
CA GLY A 234 21.77 -14.57 -25.14
C GLY A 234 21.56 -16.00 -25.66
N ASP A 235 21.04 -16.92 -24.85
CA ASP A 235 20.81 -18.33 -25.26
C ASP A 235 19.58 -18.47 -26.16
N GLU A 236 19.75 -18.12 -27.40
CA GLU A 236 18.69 -18.14 -28.43
C GLU A 236 18.08 -19.55 -28.64
N ARG A 237 18.85 -20.60 -28.40
CA ARG A 237 18.35 -21.98 -28.55
C ARG A 237 17.29 -22.28 -27.49
N THR A 238 17.57 -21.93 -26.24
CA THR A 238 16.65 -22.12 -25.13
C THR A 238 15.44 -21.21 -25.28
N LEU A 239 15.61 -19.95 -25.65
CA LEU A 239 14.50 -19.02 -25.87
C LEU A 239 13.51 -19.55 -26.90
N ARG A 240 13.99 -19.94 -28.10
CA ARG A 240 13.14 -20.55 -29.16
C ARG A 240 12.48 -21.87 -28.75
N ARG A 241 13.09 -22.64 -27.85
CA ARG A 241 12.47 -23.87 -27.33
C ARG A 241 11.29 -23.54 -26.42
N HIS A 242 11.42 -22.53 -25.57
CA HIS A 242 10.34 -22.07 -24.70
C HIS A 242 9.19 -21.46 -25.51
N GLU A 243 9.49 -20.60 -26.49
CA GLU A 243 8.48 -20.01 -27.38
C GLU A 243 7.66 -21.10 -28.11
N ARG A 244 8.33 -22.11 -28.67
CA ARG A 244 7.64 -23.25 -29.30
C ARG A 244 6.79 -24.06 -28.32
N PHE A 245 7.23 -24.19 -27.08
CA PHE A 245 6.44 -24.86 -26.04
C PHE A 245 5.17 -24.08 -25.69
N LEU A 246 5.25 -22.75 -25.71
CA LEU A 246 4.15 -21.83 -25.41
C LEU A 246 3.28 -21.51 -26.64
N ALA A 247 3.55 -22.04 -27.81
CA ALA A 247 2.85 -21.71 -29.08
C ALA A 247 1.33 -21.94 -29.05
N SER A 248 0.84 -22.82 -28.17
CA SER A 248 -0.60 -23.04 -27.94
C SER A 248 -1.25 -22.00 -26.99
N GLU A 249 -0.46 -21.12 -26.37
CA GLU A 249 -0.86 -20.10 -25.39
C GLU A 249 -0.34 -18.71 -25.83
N PRO A 250 -0.96 -18.06 -26.82
CA PRO A 250 -0.40 -16.87 -27.46
C PRO A 250 -0.15 -15.69 -26.51
N GLU A 251 -1.00 -15.49 -25.49
CA GLU A 251 -0.83 -14.43 -24.50
C GLU A 251 0.40 -14.67 -23.63
N LEU A 252 0.61 -15.92 -23.20
CA LEU A 252 1.76 -16.29 -22.38
C LEU A 252 3.06 -16.29 -23.20
N GLU A 253 3.02 -16.75 -24.45
CA GLU A 253 4.15 -16.63 -25.38
C GLU A 253 4.55 -15.18 -25.61
N HIS A 254 3.58 -14.29 -25.84
CA HIS A 254 3.82 -12.86 -26.00
C HIS A 254 4.47 -12.24 -24.76
N LEU A 255 3.95 -12.53 -23.56
CA LEU A 255 4.50 -12.07 -22.29
C LEU A 255 5.95 -12.55 -22.13
N TYR A 256 6.22 -13.86 -22.38
CA TYR A 256 7.56 -14.43 -22.30
C TYR A 256 8.53 -13.74 -23.26
N SER A 257 8.16 -13.54 -24.51
CA SER A 257 8.97 -12.93 -25.56
C SER A 257 9.23 -11.44 -25.24
N LEU A 258 8.23 -10.70 -24.74
CA LEU A 258 8.38 -9.29 -24.32
C LEU A 258 9.40 -9.16 -23.20
N LEU A 259 9.27 -9.95 -22.13
CA LEU A 259 10.17 -9.89 -20.98
C LEU A 259 11.59 -10.36 -21.36
N SER A 260 11.73 -11.42 -22.16
CA SER A 260 13.02 -11.90 -22.63
C SER A 260 13.77 -10.86 -23.45
N ARG A 261 13.07 -10.15 -24.34
CA ARG A 261 13.63 -9.04 -25.12
C ARG A 261 14.09 -7.89 -24.22
N GLN A 262 13.26 -7.47 -23.25
CA GLN A 262 13.63 -6.40 -22.34
C GLN A 262 14.85 -6.74 -21.48
N ILE A 263 14.95 -7.98 -20.99
CA ILE A 263 16.12 -8.44 -20.22
C ILE A 263 17.39 -8.35 -21.08
N ARG A 264 17.33 -8.80 -22.33
CA ARG A 264 18.47 -8.74 -23.27
C ARG A 264 18.92 -7.31 -23.54
N GLU A 265 17.99 -6.44 -23.96
CA GLU A 265 18.28 -5.05 -24.27
C GLU A 265 18.90 -4.29 -23.09
N ARG A 266 18.40 -4.54 -21.87
CA ARG A 266 18.96 -3.92 -20.66
C ARG A 266 20.32 -4.50 -20.28
N SER A 267 20.61 -5.75 -20.65
CA SER A 267 21.90 -6.38 -20.43
C SER A 267 22.98 -5.86 -21.36
N GLU A 268 22.62 -5.46 -22.57
CA GLU A 268 23.55 -4.91 -23.58
C GLU A 268 23.91 -3.44 -23.30
N ARG A 269 23.07 -2.70 -22.59
CA ARG A 269 23.25 -1.27 -22.29
C ARG A 269 24.12 -1.00 -21.03
N GLY A 270 24.66 -2.00 -20.40
CA GLY A 270 25.40 -1.82 -19.17
C GLY A 270 26.21 -2.95 -18.72
#